data_f0d346eeceb39e0e6b18a48b93f97965
#
_entry.id   f0d346eeceb39e0e6b18a48b93f97965
#
_cell.length_a   1.000
_cell.length_b   1.000
_cell.length_c   1.000
_cell.angle_alpha   90.00
_cell.angle_beta   90.00
_cell.angle_gamma   90.00
#
_symmetry.space_group_name_H-M   'P 1'
#
loop_
_entity.id
_entity.type
_entity.pdbx_description
1 polymer ?
#
loop_
_entity_poly.entity_id
_entity_poly.type
_entity_poly.pdbx_seq_one_letter_code
_entity_poly.pdbx_strand_id
1 'polypeptide(L)'
;YIMEEQRDDCDIEDFIIFMVDKEKNEQDYEVIAKRAFDVSLGLGMDMDNLLNYLVTEKKNVYIKGFPRTESNVCYDSKIIRLGLCEFTGELVGSPCVNYYEIENMNWKDKDKDDGFNGFSGSPVYVSIGFLNFEPRPTLLGMLINGTSHKCRFLGITPIFDFIKRIERDI
;
A
#
# COMPACT_ATOMS: atom_id res chain seq x y z
N TYR A 1 -17.27 1.19 5.98
CA TYR A 1 -17.70 -0.10 5.41
C TYR A 1 -16.63 -1.13 5.68
N ILE A 2 -17.03 -2.27 6.22
CA ILE A 2 -16.18 -3.44 6.47
C ILE A 2 -16.55 -4.46 5.41
N MET A 3 -15.56 -4.99 4.72
CA MET A 3 -15.76 -6.07 3.77
C MET A 3 -15.30 -7.39 4.40
N GLU A 4 -16.23 -8.32 4.56
CA GLU A 4 -15.92 -9.71 4.80
C GLU A 4 -16.15 -10.48 3.49
N GLU A 5 -15.11 -10.89 2.82
CA GLU A 5 -15.22 -11.80 1.68
C GLU A 5 -14.59 -13.15 2.07
N GLN A 6 -15.44 -14.14 2.36
CA GLN A 6 -14.99 -15.51 2.57
C GLN A 6 -14.53 -16.10 1.25
N ARG A 7 -13.26 -16.41 1.11
CA ARG A 7 -12.73 -17.31 0.07
C ARG A 7 -11.72 -18.27 0.67
N ASP A 8 -11.82 -19.50 0.17
CA ASP A 8 -11.07 -20.68 0.52
C ASP A 8 -9.63 -20.44 0.98
N ASP A 9 -9.32 -20.84 2.21
CA ASP A 9 -8.01 -21.03 2.84
C ASP A 9 -7.02 -19.83 2.88
N CYS A 10 -7.39 -18.66 2.38
CA CYS A 10 -6.64 -17.43 2.63
C CYS A 10 -7.32 -16.67 3.76
N ASP A 11 -6.58 -16.37 4.80
CA ASP A 11 -7.07 -15.55 5.92
C ASP A 11 -7.76 -14.30 5.40
N ILE A 12 -8.97 -14.05 5.89
CA ILE A 12 -9.70 -12.82 5.58
C ILE A 12 -8.92 -11.67 6.22
N GLU A 13 -8.46 -10.76 5.39
CA GLU A 13 -7.85 -9.54 5.90
C GLU A 13 -8.82 -8.39 5.73
N ASP A 14 -9.20 -7.80 6.86
CA ASP A 14 -10.07 -6.64 6.88
C ASP A 14 -9.29 -5.40 6.46
N PHE A 15 -9.87 -4.60 5.59
CA PHE A 15 -9.38 -3.25 5.35
C PHE A 15 -10.49 -2.24 5.51
N ILE A 16 -10.12 -1.03 5.93
CA ILE A 16 -11.06 0.07 6.18
C ILE A 16 -10.76 1.20 5.20
N ILE A 17 -11.79 1.68 4.53
CA ILE A 17 -11.71 2.86 3.68
C ILE A 17 -12.35 4.04 4.41
N PHE A 18 -11.58 5.10 4.61
CA PHE A 18 -12.08 6.36 5.12
C PHE A 18 -12.40 7.29 3.94
N MET A 19 -13.64 7.73 3.87
CA MET A 19 -14.07 8.74 2.90
C MET A 19 -13.96 10.12 3.53
N VAL A 20 -13.27 11.04 2.86
CA VAL A 20 -13.16 12.43 3.29
C VAL A 20 -14.25 13.24 2.63
N ASP A 21 -15.15 13.79 3.43
CA ASP A 21 -16.20 14.70 2.98
C ASP A 21 -15.60 16.08 2.67
N LYS A 22 -15.48 16.39 1.39
CA LYS A 22 -14.89 17.63 0.90
C LYS A 22 -15.66 18.86 1.39
N GLU A 23 -16.99 18.79 1.42
CA GLU A 23 -17.84 19.95 1.79
C GLU A 23 -17.70 20.32 3.27
N LYS A 24 -17.50 19.32 4.13
CA LYS A 24 -17.34 19.53 5.58
C LYS A 24 -15.90 19.87 5.99
N ASN A 25 -14.90 19.49 5.17
CA ASN A 25 -13.49 19.55 5.53
C ASN A 25 -12.63 20.11 4.38
N GLU A 26 -13.01 21.21 3.77
CA GLU A 26 -12.36 21.73 2.56
C GLU A 26 -10.86 21.98 2.74
N GLN A 27 -10.43 22.57 3.87
CA GLN A 27 -9.01 22.82 4.14
C GLN A 27 -8.19 21.54 4.31
N ASP A 28 -8.73 20.58 5.06
CA ASP A 28 -8.07 19.30 5.28
C ASP A 28 -8.05 18.47 4.01
N TYR A 29 -9.13 18.52 3.22
CA TYR A 29 -9.21 17.85 1.94
C TYR A 29 -8.10 18.29 0.98
N GLU A 30 -7.84 19.60 0.86
CA GLU A 30 -6.77 20.08 -0.01
C GLU A 30 -5.37 19.61 0.42
N VAL A 31 -5.13 19.58 1.74
CA VAL A 31 -3.85 19.10 2.28
C VAL A 31 -3.68 17.60 2.01
N ILE A 32 -4.73 16.81 2.21
CA ILE A 32 -4.73 15.37 1.94
C ILE A 32 -4.56 15.11 0.45
N ALA A 33 -5.33 15.78 -0.41
CA ALA A 33 -5.30 15.60 -1.86
C ALA A 33 -3.92 15.88 -2.47
N LYS A 34 -3.20 16.88 -1.97
CA LYS A 34 -1.82 17.17 -2.41
C LYS A 34 -0.81 16.07 -2.09
N ARG A 35 -1.11 15.20 -1.13
CA ARG A 35 -0.24 14.11 -0.66
C ARG A 35 -0.74 12.73 -1.05
N ALA A 36 -1.95 12.65 -1.58
CA ALA A 36 -2.56 11.40 -2.00
C ALA A 36 -1.91 10.85 -3.27
N PHE A 37 -1.92 9.53 -3.40
CA PHE A 37 -1.63 8.90 -4.68
C PHE A 37 -2.80 9.12 -5.63
N ASP A 38 -2.50 9.56 -6.85
CA ASP A 38 -3.49 9.59 -7.91
C ASP A 38 -3.68 8.17 -8.48
N VAL A 39 -4.73 7.50 -8.03
CA VAL A 39 -5.06 6.15 -8.45
C VAL A 39 -5.77 6.12 -9.82
N SER A 40 -6.19 7.26 -10.35
CA SER A 40 -6.88 7.33 -11.64
C SER A 40 -6.04 6.83 -12.80
N LEU A 41 -4.72 6.97 -12.69
CA LEU A 41 -3.77 6.44 -13.69
C LEU A 41 -3.77 4.91 -13.75
N GLY A 42 -4.07 4.22 -12.64
CA GLY A 42 -4.17 2.76 -12.59
C GLY A 42 -5.51 2.21 -13.09
N LEU A 43 -6.57 3.02 -13.12
CA LEU A 43 -7.92 2.57 -13.50
C LEU A 43 -8.04 2.16 -14.97
N GLY A 44 -7.14 2.60 -15.83
CA GLY A 44 -7.09 2.22 -17.25
C GLY A 44 -6.04 1.15 -17.57
N MET A 45 -5.24 0.72 -16.59
CA MET A 45 -4.22 -0.30 -16.78
C MET A 45 -4.79 -1.66 -16.37
N ASP A 46 -4.40 -2.68 -17.12
CA ASP A 46 -4.58 -4.06 -16.70
C ASP A 46 -3.58 -4.37 -15.58
N MET A 47 -4.04 -4.19 -14.33
CA MET A 47 -3.19 -4.35 -13.14
C MET A 47 -2.71 -5.78 -12.95
N ASP A 48 -3.49 -6.77 -13.37
CA ASP A 48 -3.09 -8.17 -13.27
C ASP A 48 -1.95 -8.47 -14.25
N ASN A 49 -2.01 -7.96 -15.46
CA ASN A 49 -0.90 -8.06 -16.41
C ASN A 49 0.33 -7.30 -15.93
N LEU A 50 0.17 -6.13 -15.34
CA LEU A 50 1.29 -5.39 -14.76
C LEU A 50 1.95 -6.18 -13.63
N LEU A 51 1.17 -6.68 -12.68
CA LEU A 51 1.68 -7.46 -11.55
C LEU A 51 2.39 -8.74 -12.04
N ASN A 52 1.80 -9.46 -12.98
CA ASN A 52 2.42 -10.65 -13.59
C ASN A 52 3.75 -10.31 -14.29
N TYR A 53 3.81 -9.19 -14.99
CA TYR A 53 5.06 -8.71 -15.60
C TYR A 53 6.12 -8.42 -14.53
N LEU A 54 5.76 -7.69 -13.47
CA LEU A 54 6.69 -7.33 -12.39
C LEU A 54 7.21 -8.56 -11.66
N VAL A 55 6.36 -9.57 -11.43
CA VAL A 55 6.75 -10.87 -10.85
C VAL A 55 7.73 -11.61 -11.77
N THR A 56 7.41 -11.73 -13.06
CA THR A 56 8.21 -12.46 -14.03
C THR A 56 9.60 -11.84 -14.18
N GLU A 57 9.67 -10.53 -14.23
CA GLU A 57 10.89 -9.75 -14.37
C GLU A 57 11.61 -9.48 -13.05
N LYS A 58 11.09 -9.97 -11.92
CA LYS A 58 11.62 -9.74 -10.57
C LYS A 58 11.91 -8.25 -10.31
N LYS A 59 10.94 -7.41 -10.67
CA LYS A 59 11.10 -5.96 -10.51
C LYS A 59 10.99 -5.56 -9.04
N ASN A 60 11.82 -4.58 -8.67
CA ASN A 60 11.72 -3.96 -7.38
C ASN A 60 10.46 -3.10 -7.28
N VAL A 61 9.79 -3.24 -6.17
CA VAL A 61 8.69 -2.38 -5.75
C VAL A 61 9.09 -1.57 -4.51
N TYR A 62 8.38 -0.51 -4.26
CA TYR A 62 8.64 0.43 -3.17
C TYR A 62 7.53 0.34 -2.14
N ILE A 63 7.91 0.41 -0.88
CA ILE A 63 6.99 0.51 0.26
C ILE A 63 7.36 1.77 1.03
N LYS A 64 6.34 2.56 1.40
CA LYS A 64 6.53 3.79 2.15
C LYS A 64 5.55 3.85 3.31
N GLY A 65 6.07 3.92 4.53
CA GLY A 65 5.23 3.84 5.72
C GLY A 65 5.90 4.41 6.96
N PHE A 66 5.23 4.23 8.10
CA PHE A 66 5.61 4.77 9.38
C PHE A 66 5.87 3.63 10.38
N PRO A 67 7.07 3.05 10.40
CA PRO A 67 7.37 1.98 11.33
C PRO A 67 7.26 2.46 12.77
N ARG A 68 6.85 1.56 13.65
CA ARG A 68 6.69 1.86 15.07
C ARG A 68 8.01 2.31 15.72
N THR A 69 9.11 1.78 15.27
CA THR A 69 10.45 2.12 15.78
C THR A 69 10.84 3.57 15.52
N GLU A 70 10.34 4.17 14.46
CA GLU A 70 10.60 5.56 14.08
C GLU A 70 9.44 6.50 14.43
N SER A 71 8.42 5.98 15.11
CA SER A 71 7.22 6.73 15.48
C SER A 71 7.11 6.82 17.00
N ASN A 72 6.81 8.00 17.51
CA ASN A 72 6.67 8.24 18.95
C ASN A 72 5.45 9.13 19.22
N VAL A 73 4.66 8.74 20.22
CA VAL A 73 3.53 9.51 20.73
C VAL A 73 3.85 9.96 22.14
N CYS A 74 4.06 11.25 22.33
CA CYS A 74 4.25 11.85 23.65
C CYS A 74 2.90 12.43 24.12
N TYR A 75 2.24 11.72 25.01
CA TYR A 75 0.92 12.13 25.54
C TYR A 75 0.99 13.40 26.39
N ASP A 76 2.06 13.60 27.14
CA ASP A 76 2.22 14.75 28.03
C ASP A 76 2.37 16.06 27.23
N SER A 77 3.13 16.03 26.16
CA SER A 77 3.34 17.19 25.30
C SER A 77 2.35 17.26 24.14
N LYS A 78 1.47 16.26 23.98
CA LYS A 78 0.54 16.11 22.85
C LYS A 78 1.24 16.15 21.48
N ILE A 79 2.46 15.63 21.41
CA ILE A 79 3.26 15.59 20.18
C ILE A 79 3.24 14.17 19.63
N ILE A 80 2.93 14.06 18.34
CA ILE A 80 3.09 12.84 17.55
C ILE A 80 4.25 13.07 16.59
N ARG A 81 5.25 12.20 16.67
CA ARG A 81 6.37 12.16 15.72
C ARG A 81 6.25 10.90 14.91
N LEU A 82 6.16 11.04 13.59
CA LEU A 82 6.08 9.93 12.66
C LEU A 82 7.34 9.95 11.78
N GLY A 83 8.16 8.92 11.92
CA GLY A 83 9.30 8.70 11.03
C GLY A 83 8.84 8.02 9.75
N LEU A 84 8.90 8.72 8.63
CA LEU A 84 8.59 8.14 7.32
C LEU A 84 9.79 7.33 6.83
N CYS A 85 9.56 6.06 6.55
CA CYS A 85 10.56 5.17 5.98
C CYS A 85 10.11 4.65 4.61
N GLU A 86 11.08 4.47 3.73
CA GLU A 86 10.89 3.85 2.43
C GLU A 86 11.91 2.73 2.26
N PHE A 87 11.47 1.62 1.71
CA PHE A 87 12.35 0.52 1.33
C PHE A 87 11.88 -0.13 0.04
N THR A 88 12.72 -0.98 -0.54
CA THR A 88 12.46 -1.71 -1.77
C THR A 88 12.61 -3.20 -1.56
N GLY A 89 11.94 -3.98 -2.38
CA GLY A 89 12.13 -5.42 -2.45
C GLY A 89 11.66 -5.97 -3.79
N GLU A 90 12.02 -7.20 -4.09
CA GLU A 90 11.61 -7.89 -5.31
C GLU A 90 10.19 -8.41 -5.16
N LEU A 91 9.35 -8.12 -6.14
CA LEU A 91 8.01 -8.69 -6.20
C LEU A 91 8.07 -10.15 -6.61
N VAL A 92 7.46 -11.01 -5.82
CA VAL A 92 7.30 -12.44 -6.12
C VAL A 92 5.82 -12.83 -6.11
N GLY A 93 5.48 -13.88 -6.82
CA GLY A 93 4.10 -14.39 -6.86
C GLY A 93 3.67 -14.97 -5.52
N SER A 94 2.37 -14.98 -5.28
CA SER A 94 1.77 -15.63 -4.12
C SER A 94 0.82 -16.76 -4.58
N PRO A 95 0.69 -17.84 -3.81
CA PRO A 95 -0.29 -18.87 -4.10
C PRO A 95 -1.74 -18.41 -3.90
N CYS A 96 -1.94 -17.32 -3.17
CA CYS A 96 -3.27 -16.78 -2.87
C CYS A 96 -3.68 -15.74 -3.91
N VAL A 97 -4.92 -15.80 -4.35
CA VAL A 97 -5.50 -14.82 -5.28
C VAL A 97 -5.50 -13.44 -4.62
N ASN A 98 -5.17 -12.42 -5.39
CA ASN A 98 -5.08 -11.02 -4.97
C ASN A 98 -3.97 -10.68 -3.97
N TYR A 99 -3.20 -11.65 -3.50
CA TYR A 99 -2.08 -11.42 -2.61
C TYR A 99 -0.76 -11.58 -3.36
N TYR A 100 0.22 -10.82 -2.95
CA TYR A 100 1.56 -10.83 -3.53
C TYR A 100 2.58 -10.75 -2.41
N GLU A 101 3.76 -11.27 -2.66
CA GLU A 101 4.85 -11.28 -1.69
C GLU A 101 6.01 -10.45 -2.21
N ILE A 102 6.74 -9.86 -1.28
CA ILE A 102 7.95 -9.08 -1.56
C ILE A 102 9.07 -9.73 -0.76
N GLU A 103 10.14 -10.06 -1.43
CA GLU A 103 11.35 -10.65 -0.85
C GLU A 103 12.57 -9.75 -1.10
N ASN A 104 13.72 -10.18 -0.61
CA ASN A 104 15.00 -9.48 -0.80
C ASN A 104 14.94 -7.99 -0.43
N MET A 105 14.27 -7.69 0.68
CA MET A 105 14.01 -6.31 1.07
C MET A 105 15.27 -5.57 1.49
N ASN A 106 15.46 -4.37 0.93
CA ASN A 106 16.50 -3.44 1.33
C ASN A 106 16.00 -2.57 2.50
N TRP A 107 15.89 -3.20 3.66
CA TRP A 107 15.43 -2.56 4.90
C TRP A 107 16.62 -2.34 5.85
N LYS A 108 16.79 -1.12 6.34
CA LYS A 108 17.94 -0.73 7.17
C LYS A 108 17.96 -1.42 8.53
N ASP A 109 16.79 -1.62 9.12
CA ASP A 109 16.61 -2.17 10.47
C ASP A 109 16.15 -3.63 10.46
N LYS A 110 16.48 -4.37 9.40
CA LYS A 110 16.05 -5.77 9.22
C LYS A 110 16.44 -6.71 10.36
N ASP A 111 17.48 -6.35 11.10
CA ASP A 111 17.99 -7.16 12.20
C ASP A 111 17.34 -6.81 13.55
N LYS A 112 16.39 -5.85 13.59
CA LYS A 112 15.61 -5.52 14.77
C LYS A 112 14.29 -6.32 14.77
N ASP A 113 14.04 -7.07 15.82
CA ASP A 113 12.85 -7.94 15.95
C ASP A 113 11.52 -7.22 15.69
N ASP A 114 11.42 -5.95 16.06
CA ASP A 114 10.23 -5.11 15.90
C ASP A 114 10.30 -4.14 14.71
N GLY A 115 11.36 -4.20 13.90
CA GLY A 115 11.66 -3.19 12.88
C GLY A 115 10.57 -3.04 11.82
N PHE A 116 9.79 -4.09 11.58
CA PHE A 116 8.74 -4.11 10.56
C PHE A 116 7.36 -3.73 11.08
N ASN A 117 7.18 -3.65 12.40
CA ASN A 117 5.90 -3.28 13.00
C ASN A 117 5.49 -1.85 12.64
N GLY A 118 4.22 -1.66 12.27
CA GLY A 118 3.65 -0.38 11.88
C GLY A 118 3.63 -0.10 10.37
N PHE A 119 4.15 -1.01 9.56
CA PHE A 119 4.05 -0.89 8.10
C PHE A 119 2.73 -1.41 7.53
N SER A 120 1.92 -2.12 8.30
CA SER A 120 0.58 -2.55 7.85
C SER A 120 -0.25 -1.34 7.41
N GLY A 121 -0.89 -1.44 6.25
CA GLY A 121 -1.59 -0.33 5.61
C GLY A 121 -0.71 0.57 4.73
N SER A 122 0.60 0.33 4.67
CA SER A 122 1.50 1.11 3.82
C SER A 122 1.26 0.85 2.33
N PRO A 123 1.30 1.88 1.47
CA PRO A 123 1.20 1.70 0.03
C PRO A 123 2.41 0.95 -0.52
N VAL A 124 2.12 0.02 -1.43
CA VAL A 124 3.10 -0.66 -2.27
C VAL A 124 2.97 -0.09 -3.67
N TYR A 125 4.06 0.38 -4.25
CA TYR A 125 4.03 1.04 -5.54
C TYR A 125 5.26 0.73 -6.39
N VAL A 126 5.14 0.97 -7.68
CA VAL A 126 6.24 0.92 -8.64
C VAL A 126 6.36 2.26 -9.36
N SER A 127 7.55 2.63 -9.75
CA SER A 127 7.78 3.80 -10.59
C SER A 127 7.79 3.37 -12.06
N ILE A 128 6.77 3.77 -12.81
CA ILE A 128 6.67 3.45 -14.24
C ILE A 128 6.98 4.71 -15.03
N GLY A 129 8.03 4.62 -15.87
CA GLY A 129 8.38 5.64 -16.85
C GLY A 129 8.01 5.16 -18.25
N PHE A 130 7.29 5.98 -19.00
CA PHE A 130 7.13 5.80 -20.45
C PHE A 130 8.13 6.69 -21.18
N LEU A 131 8.59 6.27 -22.35
CA LEU A 131 9.45 7.04 -23.24
C LEU A 131 8.93 8.50 -23.33
N ASN A 132 9.68 9.47 -22.84
CA ASN A 132 9.40 10.92 -22.81
C ASN A 132 8.51 11.45 -21.68
N PHE A 133 8.13 10.65 -20.68
CA PHE A 133 7.41 11.12 -19.50
C PHE A 133 8.20 10.84 -18.23
N GLU A 134 8.11 11.75 -17.27
CA GLU A 134 8.69 11.52 -15.94
C GLU A 134 8.05 10.27 -15.30
N PRO A 135 8.87 9.42 -14.66
CA PRO A 135 8.36 8.26 -13.96
C PRO A 135 7.31 8.65 -12.90
N ARG A 136 6.17 8.01 -12.94
CA ARG A 136 5.10 8.25 -11.98
C ARG A 136 4.91 7.04 -11.07
N PRO A 137 4.66 7.27 -9.77
CA PRO A 137 4.34 6.19 -8.87
C PRO A 137 2.97 5.60 -9.23
N THR A 138 2.94 4.29 -9.46
CA THR A 138 1.72 3.52 -9.69
C THR A 138 1.47 2.64 -8.49
N LEU A 139 0.32 2.79 -7.84
CA LEU A 139 -0.07 2.01 -6.69
C LEU A 139 -0.39 0.58 -7.10
N LEU A 140 0.27 -0.39 -6.48
CA LEU A 140 0.07 -1.82 -6.71
C LEU A 140 -0.83 -2.47 -5.67
N GLY A 141 -0.88 -1.90 -4.47
CA GLY A 141 -1.65 -2.45 -3.37
C GLY A 141 -1.28 -1.88 -2.01
N MET A 142 -1.69 -2.58 -0.99
CA MET A 142 -1.50 -2.18 0.40
C MET A 142 -0.85 -3.32 1.20
N LEU A 143 0.20 -2.98 1.93
CA LEU A 143 0.91 -3.93 2.78
C LEU A 143 0.01 -4.42 3.91
N ILE A 144 -0.01 -5.71 4.13
CA ILE A 144 -0.84 -6.35 5.14
C ILE A 144 0.02 -6.74 6.34
N ASN A 145 1.01 -7.58 6.09
CA ASN A 145 1.88 -8.12 7.13
C ASN A 145 3.28 -8.43 6.58
N GLY A 146 4.16 -8.79 7.46
CA GLY A 146 5.49 -9.24 7.06
C GLY A 146 6.49 -9.25 8.18
N THR A 147 7.69 -9.63 7.79
CA THR A 147 8.91 -9.60 8.58
C THR A 147 9.94 -8.71 7.89
N SER A 148 11.11 -8.58 8.48
CA SER A 148 12.23 -7.85 7.87
C SER A 148 12.77 -8.50 6.57
N HIS A 149 12.39 -9.73 6.26
CA HIS A 149 12.90 -10.48 5.10
C HIS A 149 11.87 -10.67 4.00
N LYS A 150 10.61 -10.75 4.39
CA LYS A 150 9.50 -11.04 3.47
C LYS A 150 8.25 -10.35 3.96
N CYS A 151 7.52 -9.74 3.06
CA CYS A 151 6.22 -9.16 3.38
C CYS A 151 5.18 -9.50 2.32
N ARG A 152 3.91 -9.38 2.71
CA ARG A 152 2.75 -9.66 1.88
C ARG A 152 1.90 -8.41 1.75
N PHE A 153 1.34 -8.20 0.58
CA PHE A 153 0.39 -7.12 0.34
C PHE A 153 -0.84 -7.60 -0.43
N LEU A 154 -1.95 -6.92 -0.20
CA LEU A 154 -3.17 -7.05 -0.97
C LEU A 154 -3.03 -6.22 -2.25
N GLY A 155 -3.24 -6.84 -3.40
CA GLY A 155 -3.24 -6.15 -4.68
C GLY A 155 -4.35 -5.09 -4.76
N ILE A 156 -4.18 -4.13 -5.64
CA ILE A 156 -5.07 -2.97 -5.73
C ILE A 156 -6.45 -3.28 -6.33
N THR A 157 -6.56 -4.34 -7.13
CA THR A 157 -7.81 -4.70 -7.84
C THR A 157 -9.01 -4.86 -6.91
N PRO A 158 -8.95 -5.66 -5.81
CA PRO A 158 -10.08 -5.75 -4.87
C PRO A 158 -10.44 -4.42 -4.22
N ILE A 159 -9.45 -3.58 -3.95
CA ILE A 159 -9.67 -2.26 -3.36
C ILE A 159 -10.44 -1.37 -4.35
N PHE A 160 -10.05 -1.36 -5.61
CA PHE A 160 -10.76 -0.60 -6.65
C PHE A 160 -12.18 -1.10 -6.88
N ASP A 161 -12.39 -2.41 -6.90
CA ASP A 161 -13.72 -2.97 -7.07
C ASP A 161 -14.63 -2.59 -5.91
N PHE A 162 -14.09 -2.55 -4.70
CA PHE A 162 -14.83 -2.08 -3.54
C PHE A 162 -15.18 -0.59 -3.63
N ILE A 163 -14.22 0.28 -4.00
CA ILE A 163 -14.47 1.72 -4.20
C ILE A 163 -15.57 1.93 -5.26
N LYS A 164 -15.50 1.24 -6.40
CA LYS A 164 -16.51 1.34 -7.45
C LYS A 164 -17.91 0.88 -7.00
N ARG A 165 -17.99 -0.07 -6.08
CA ARG A 165 -19.30 -0.47 -5.48
C ARG A 165 -19.88 0.65 -4.64
N ILE A 166 -19.06 1.23 -3.76
CA ILE A 166 -19.50 2.37 -2.92
C ILE A 166 -19.97 3.55 -3.78
N GLU A 167 -19.23 3.91 -4.84
CA GLU A 167 -19.60 5.02 -5.72
C GLU A 167 -20.93 4.83 -6.45
N ARG A 168 -21.39 3.58 -6.62
CA ARG A 168 -22.69 3.29 -7.24
C ARG A 168 -23.86 3.38 -6.26
N ASP A 169 -23.56 3.28 -4.95
CA ASP A 169 -24.55 3.25 -3.89
C ASP A 169 -24.79 4.64 -3.26
N ILE A 170 -24.03 5.67 -3.70
CA ILE A 170 -24.17 7.08 -3.32
C ILE A 170 -24.88 7.85 -4.45
#